data_7ff081a0ca325df6121486de34a57895
#
_entry.id   7ff081a0ca325df6121486de34a57895
#
_cell.length_a   1.000
_cell.length_b   1.000
_cell.length_c   1.000
_cell.angle_alpha   90.00
_cell.angle_beta   90.00
_cell.angle_gamma   90.00
#
_symmetry.space_group_name_H-M   'P 1'
#
loop_
_entity.id
_entity.type
_entity.pdbx_description
1 polymer ?
#
loop_
_entity_poly.entity_id
_entity_poly.type
_entity_poly.pdbx_seq_one_letter_code
_entity_poly.pdbx_strand_id
1 'polypeptide(L)'
;ATNYEEAVELYDRYKKNMLGVISDVGFVLHRNDPPESEKRDAGIDLCRRIKEDNPLMPVLLQSSQTEFEAQARGLGAGFIAKNSKTLLSQLHEYIAKEFAFGDFLFKDPDTGAVIGRAKDLAQMQEMIATIPDKAFEYHTSQNHLSKWLYSRGLFPLAASIRQYNKSHFSSVEEHRRVLVGLIRDYRTLLDKLAADDLPRFEARFKELLNENTIREVAHFHSQLNRERETI
;
A
#
# COMPACT_ATOMS: atom_id res chain seq x y z
N ALA A 1 -10.26 5.65 11.04
CA ALA A 1 -11.71 5.82 11.09
C ALA A 1 -12.23 5.36 12.44
N THR A 2 -13.20 6.05 12.97
CA THR A 2 -13.83 5.74 14.26
C THR A 2 -15.25 5.18 14.11
N ASN A 3 -15.79 5.22 12.89
CA ASN A 3 -17.12 4.72 12.55
C ASN A 3 -17.15 4.20 11.09
N TYR A 4 -18.24 3.50 10.72
CA TYR A 4 -18.38 2.87 9.41
C TYR A 4 -18.43 3.90 8.26
N GLU A 5 -19.20 4.96 8.43
CA GLU A 5 -19.35 6.02 7.43
C GLU A 5 -17.99 6.64 7.06
N GLU A 6 -17.20 7.03 8.07
CA GLU A 6 -15.84 7.55 7.88
C GLU A 6 -14.90 6.51 7.24
N ALA A 7 -15.01 5.23 7.63
CA ALA A 7 -14.20 4.16 7.06
C ALA A 7 -14.48 3.98 5.56
N VAL A 8 -15.74 4.05 5.15
CA VAL A 8 -16.15 4.00 3.75
C VAL A 8 -15.64 5.22 2.98
N GLU A 9 -15.78 6.43 3.53
CA GLU A 9 -15.27 7.66 2.90
C GLU A 9 -13.76 7.60 2.68
N LEU A 10 -13.00 7.17 3.69
CA LEU A 10 -11.54 7.02 3.58
C LEU A 10 -11.16 5.94 2.57
N TYR A 11 -11.86 4.81 2.59
CA TYR A 11 -11.63 3.76 1.60
C TYR A 11 -11.86 4.29 0.17
N ASP A 12 -13.02 4.87 -0.12
CA ASP A 12 -13.36 5.37 -1.45
C ASP A 12 -12.39 6.45 -1.93
N ARG A 13 -11.90 7.30 -1.03
CA ARG A 13 -10.92 8.35 -1.33
C ARG A 13 -9.53 7.80 -1.65
N TYR A 14 -9.06 6.80 -0.90
CA TYR A 14 -7.66 6.37 -0.93
C TYR A 14 -7.44 4.97 -1.53
N LYS A 15 -8.48 4.22 -1.90
CA LYS A 15 -8.40 2.83 -2.35
C LYS A 15 -7.38 2.56 -3.45
N LYS A 16 -7.09 3.53 -4.31
CA LYS A 16 -6.08 3.41 -5.38
C LYS A 16 -4.65 3.30 -4.84
N ASN A 17 -4.40 3.83 -3.65
CA ASN A 17 -3.08 3.90 -3.02
C ASN A 17 -3.03 3.17 -1.66
N MET A 18 -4.08 2.41 -1.32
CA MET A 18 -4.09 1.58 -0.10
C MET A 18 -3.33 0.29 -0.30
N LEU A 19 -2.48 -0.06 0.66
CA LEU A 19 -1.80 -1.37 0.72
C LEU A 19 -2.72 -2.46 1.27
N GLY A 20 -3.64 -2.09 2.16
CA GLY A 20 -4.59 -2.95 2.81
C GLY A 20 -5.36 -2.21 3.90
N VAL A 21 -6.28 -2.91 4.55
CA VAL A 21 -7.12 -2.39 5.62
C VAL A 21 -6.99 -3.27 6.86
N ILE A 22 -6.79 -2.64 8.00
CA ILE A 22 -6.86 -3.28 9.32
C ILE A 22 -8.04 -2.65 10.05
N SER A 23 -8.99 -3.46 10.48
CA SER A 23 -10.23 -2.98 11.11
C SER A 23 -10.62 -3.84 12.30
N ASP A 24 -11.24 -3.22 13.28
CA ASP A 24 -12.04 -3.93 14.26
C ASP A 24 -13.27 -4.56 13.60
N VAL A 25 -13.85 -5.56 14.23
CA VAL A 25 -15.10 -6.18 13.77
C VAL A 25 -16.31 -5.38 14.22
N GLY A 26 -16.34 -4.92 15.49
CA GLY A 26 -17.41 -4.11 16.03
C GLY A 26 -17.03 -2.64 16.11
N PHE A 27 -17.93 -1.75 15.67
CA PHE A 27 -17.86 -0.31 15.84
C PHE A 27 -19.18 0.38 15.44
N VAL A 28 -19.33 1.65 15.80
CA VAL A 28 -20.55 2.43 15.50
C VAL A 28 -20.68 2.74 14.00
N LEU A 29 -21.91 2.93 13.54
CA LEU A 29 -22.17 3.16 12.12
C LEU A 29 -21.94 4.61 11.70
N HIS A 30 -22.39 5.58 12.53
CA HIS A 30 -22.30 6.99 12.20
C HIS A 30 -21.45 7.77 13.19
N ARG A 31 -20.95 8.93 12.77
CA ARG A 31 -20.03 9.77 13.56
C ARG A 31 -20.58 10.19 14.92
N ASN A 32 -21.90 10.39 15.02
CA ASN A 32 -22.55 10.89 16.23
C ASN A 32 -23.25 9.79 17.03
N ASP A 33 -23.11 8.53 16.63
CA ASP A 33 -23.69 7.42 17.35
C ASP A 33 -23.02 7.23 18.71
N PRO A 34 -23.78 6.97 19.78
CA PRO A 34 -23.20 6.68 21.08
C PRO A 34 -22.49 5.31 21.06
N PRO A 35 -21.44 5.11 21.89
CA PRO A 35 -20.66 3.86 21.90
C PRO A 35 -21.52 2.61 22.12
N GLU A 36 -22.63 2.73 22.83
CA GLU A 36 -23.55 1.62 23.13
C GLU A 36 -24.31 1.13 21.89
N SER A 37 -24.34 1.92 20.80
CA SER A 37 -24.96 1.57 19.52
C SER A 37 -24.00 0.83 18.58
N GLU A 38 -22.88 0.34 19.10
CA GLU A 38 -21.91 -0.43 18.32
C GLU A 38 -22.58 -1.59 17.58
N LYS A 39 -22.39 -1.64 16.28
CA LYS A 39 -22.77 -2.78 15.45
C LYS A 39 -21.68 -3.83 15.52
N ARG A 40 -22.01 -5.02 16.02
CA ARG A 40 -21.08 -6.10 16.35
C ARG A 40 -20.31 -6.66 15.14
N ASP A 41 -20.84 -6.50 13.93
CA ASP A 41 -20.31 -7.03 12.67
C ASP A 41 -20.04 -5.94 11.61
N ALA A 42 -19.95 -4.67 12.02
CA ALA A 42 -19.71 -3.55 11.10
C ALA A 42 -18.44 -3.73 10.25
N GLY A 43 -17.36 -4.28 10.85
CA GLY A 43 -16.13 -4.58 10.15
C GLY A 43 -16.26 -5.71 9.12
N ILE A 44 -17.16 -6.65 9.35
CA ILE A 44 -17.50 -7.70 8.36
C ILE A 44 -18.19 -7.07 7.15
N ASP A 45 -19.13 -6.13 7.37
CA ASP A 45 -19.80 -5.43 6.28
C ASP A 45 -18.83 -4.53 5.50
N LEU A 46 -17.94 -3.84 6.21
CA LEU A 46 -16.86 -3.07 5.58
C LEU A 46 -15.96 -3.97 4.73
N CYS A 47 -15.55 -5.10 5.27
CA CYS A 47 -14.75 -6.09 4.55
C CYS A 47 -15.44 -6.58 3.29
N ARG A 48 -16.73 -6.93 3.37
CA ARG A 48 -17.53 -7.37 2.22
C ARG A 48 -17.55 -6.31 1.12
N ARG A 49 -17.86 -5.06 1.46
CA ARG A 49 -17.84 -3.93 0.53
C ARG A 49 -16.48 -3.76 -0.14
N ILE A 50 -15.39 -3.82 0.63
CA ILE A 50 -14.03 -3.71 0.10
C ILE A 50 -13.72 -4.86 -0.87
N LYS A 51 -14.09 -6.09 -0.52
CA LYS A 51 -13.83 -7.27 -1.34
C LYS A 51 -14.69 -7.33 -2.61
N GLU A 52 -15.89 -6.76 -2.60
CA GLU A 52 -16.72 -6.58 -3.79
C GLU A 52 -16.11 -5.59 -4.78
N ASP A 53 -15.56 -4.46 -4.28
CA ASP A 53 -14.89 -3.46 -5.11
C ASP A 53 -13.47 -3.91 -5.54
N ASN A 54 -12.71 -4.52 -4.64
CA ASN A 54 -11.36 -5.00 -4.89
C ASN A 54 -11.08 -6.33 -4.17
N PRO A 55 -11.35 -7.47 -4.82
CA PRO A 55 -11.14 -8.80 -4.23
C PRO A 55 -9.70 -9.06 -3.75
N LEU A 56 -8.73 -8.37 -4.34
CA LEU A 56 -7.30 -8.52 -4.02
C LEU A 56 -6.83 -7.61 -2.87
N MET A 57 -7.66 -6.66 -2.40
CA MET A 57 -7.30 -5.80 -1.27
C MET A 57 -7.10 -6.64 -0.01
N PRO A 58 -5.92 -6.65 0.61
CA PRO A 58 -5.74 -7.32 1.89
C PRO A 58 -6.59 -6.66 2.97
N VAL A 59 -7.38 -7.44 3.68
CA VAL A 59 -8.17 -6.96 4.82
C VAL A 59 -7.86 -7.85 6.01
N LEU A 60 -7.49 -7.24 7.14
CA LEU A 60 -7.29 -7.91 8.42
C LEU A 60 -8.36 -7.42 9.40
N LEU A 61 -9.11 -8.35 9.95
CA LEU A 61 -10.10 -8.07 10.97
C LEU A 61 -9.58 -8.46 12.36
N GLN A 62 -9.89 -7.65 13.36
CA GLN A 62 -9.51 -7.87 14.75
C GLN A 62 -10.75 -7.88 15.65
N SER A 63 -10.85 -8.87 16.53
CA SER A 63 -11.95 -8.94 17.51
C SER A 63 -11.53 -9.72 18.75
N SER A 64 -12.17 -9.40 19.89
CA SER A 64 -12.13 -10.26 21.07
C SER A 64 -13.04 -11.48 20.92
N GLN A 65 -13.98 -11.43 19.98
CA GLN A 65 -14.96 -12.49 19.70
C GLN A 65 -14.51 -13.31 18.51
N THR A 66 -14.14 -14.57 18.76
CA THR A 66 -13.59 -15.46 17.72
C THR A 66 -14.67 -16.06 16.80
N GLU A 67 -15.95 -15.86 17.13
CA GLU A 67 -17.08 -16.33 16.30
C GLU A 67 -17.07 -15.74 14.87
N PHE A 68 -16.47 -14.57 14.69
CA PHE A 68 -16.36 -13.90 13.38
C PHE A 68 -15.22 -14.44 12.50
N GLU A 69 -14.34 -15.28 13.02
CA GLU A 69 -13.17 -15.78 12.28
C GLU A 69 -13.58 -16.54 11.00
N ALA A 70 -14.54 -17.44 11.11
CA ALA A 70 -15.00 -18.23 9.96
C ALA A 70 -15.60 -17.32 8.86
N GLN A 71 -16.34 -16.30 9.26
CA GLN A 71 -16.96 -15.34 8.34
C GLN A 71 -15.89 -14.44 7.67
N ALA A 72 -14.91 -13.96 8.42
CA ALA A 72 -13.78 -13.20 7.88
C ALA A 72 -13.00 -14.00 6.84
N ARG A 73 -12.66 -15.26 7.16
CA ARG A 73 -11.96 -16.17 6.24
C ARG A 73 -12.78 -16.48 5.00
N GLY A 74 -14.10 -16.65 5.14
CA GLY A 74 -15.02 -16.86 4.00
C GLY A 74 -15.05 -15.66 3.03
N LEU A 75 -14.78 -14.45 3.52
CA LEU A 75 -14.62 -13.24 2.70
C LEU A 75 -13.18 -13.07 2.14
N GLY A 76 -12.27 -14.00 2.42
CA GLY A 76 -10.86 -13.86 2.02
C GLY A 76 -10.10 -12.80 2.83
N ALA A 77 -10.54 -12.52 4.06
CA ALA A 77 -9.85 -11.64 5.00
C ALA A 77 -9.02 -12.44 6.02
N GLY A 78 -7.97 -11.83 6.55
CA GLY A 78 -7.29 -12.31 7.74
C GLY A 78 -8.13 -12.03 9.00
N PHE A 79 -7.88 -12.79 10.06
CA PHE A 79 -8.49 -12.58 11.35
C PHE A 79 -7.46 -12.78 12.47
N ILE A 80 -7.45 -11.86 13.43
CA ILE A 80 -6.61 -11.96 14.64
C ILE A 80 -7.48 -11.69 15.88
N ALA A 81 -7.39 -12.61 16.84
CA ALA A 81 -8.05 -12.41 18.14
C ALA A 81 -7.28 -11.39 18.96
N LYS A 82 -7.95 -10.32 19.45
CA LYS A 82 -7.33 -9.24 20.25
C LYS A 82 -6.73 -9.72 21.58
N ASN A 83 -7.26 -10.81 22.13
CA ASN A 83 -6.79 -11.43 23.37
C ASN A 83 -5.65 -12.46 23.14
N SER A 84 -5.17 -12.62 21.91
CA SER A 84 -4.05 -13.51 21.60
C SER A 84 -2.76 -13.02 22.25
N LYS A 85 -2.05 -13.92 22.93
CA LYS A 85 -0.70 -13.65 23.49
C LYS A 85 0.33 -13.32 22.41
N THR A 86 0.08 -13.70 21.17
CA THR A 86 0.97 -13.50 20.01
C THR A 86 0.41 -12.47 19.02
N LEU A 87 -0.51 -11.59 19.47
CA LEU A 87 -1.16 -10.58 18.62
C LEU A 87 -0.17 -9.80 17.76
N LEU A 88 0.88 -9.24 18.35
CA LEU A 88 1.86 -8.43 17.63
C LEU A 88 2.65 -9.25 16.61
N SER A 89 3.01 -10.50 16.95
CA SER A 89 3.71 -11.40 16.02
C SER A 89 2.82 -11.79 14.84
N GLN A 90 1.55 -12.10 15.09
CA GLN A 90 0.57 -12.41 14.04
C GLN A 90 0.30 -11.20 13.15
N LEU A 91 0.19 -10.00 13.73
CA LEU A 91 0.02 -8.75 12.99
C LEU A 91 1.23 -8.48 12.09
N HIS A 92 2.44 -8.62 12.63
CA HIS A 92 3.69 -8.44 11.88
C HIS A 92 3.80 -9.45 10.73
N GLU A 93 3.50 -10.71 10.98
CA GLU A 93 3.50 -11.77 9.96
C GLU A 93 2.47 -11.48 8.85
N TYR A 94 1.25 -11.07 9.22
CA TYR A 94 0.21 -10.71 8.26
C TYR A 94 0.64 -9.52 7.39
N ILE A 95 1.16 -8.45 7.99
CA ILE A 95 1.63 -7.27 7.25
C ILE A 95 2.79 -7.65 6.32
N ALA A 96 3.76 -8.40 6.80
CA ALA A 96 4.90 -8.81 5.97
C ALA A 96 4.45 -9.65 4.76
N LYS A 97 3.49 -10.57 4.96
CA LYS A 97 3.03 -11.51 3.94
C LYS A 97 2.00 -10.89 3.00
N GLU A 98 0.92 -10.35 3.55
CA GLU A 98 -0.25 -9.94 2.76
C GLU A 98 -0.11 -8.52 2.19
N PHE A 99 0.58 -7.63 2.90
CA PHE A 99 0.93 -6.29 2.39
C PHE A 99 2.25 -6.30 1.61
N ALA A 100 2.84 -7.48 1.44
CA ALA A 100 4.05 -7.70 0.65
C ALA A 100 5.27 -6.85 1.07
N PHE A 101 5.40 -6.53 2.38
CA PHE A 101 6.61 -5.92 2.91
C PHE A 101 7.77 -6.95 2.94
N GLY A 102 8.97 -6.50 2.60
CA GLY A 102 10.15 -7.37 2.51
C GLY A 102 10.50 -7.74 1.07
N ASP A 103 11.47 -8.64 0.91
CA ASP A 103 11.92 -9.07 -0.42
C ASP A 103 10.81 -9.82 -1.17
N PHE A 104 10.77 -9.67 -2.49
CA PHE A 104 9.91 -10.49 -3.33
C PHE A 104 10.51 -11.90 -3.43
N LEU A 105 9.71 -12.90 -3.11
CA LEU A 105 10.14 -14.31 -3.21
C LEU A 105 9.45 -14.95 -4.42
N PHE A 106 10.25 -15.29 -5.43
CA PHE A 106 9.78 -16.10 -6.53
C PHE A 106 9.70 -17.55 -6.09
N LYS A 107 8.52 -18.14 -6.25
CA LYS A 107 8.23 -19.52 -5.82
C LYS A 107 7.88 -20.39 -7.01
N ASP A 108 8.34 -21.61 -6.97
CA ASP A 108 7.82 -22.65 -7.83
C ASP A 108 6.37 -22.99 -7.43
N PRO A 109 5.40 -22.93 -8.35
CA PRO A 109 4.00 -23.13 -8.01
C PRO A 109 3.62 -24.56 -7.60
N ASP A 110 4.42 -25.55 -7.97
CA ASP A 110 4.15 -26.97 -7.66
C ASP A 110 4.71 -27.36 -6.31
N THR A 111 5.91 -26.89 -5.99
CA THR A 111 6.64 -27.30 -4.78
C THR A 111 6.57 -26.27 -3.67
N GLY A 112 6.22 -24.99 -4.00
CA GLY A 112 6.29 -23.87 -3.09
C GLY A 112 7.73 -23.42 -2.77
N ALA A 113 8.74 -24.07 -3.35
CA ALA A 113 10.14 -23.74 -3.11
C ALA A 113 10.49 -22.34 -3.62
N VAL A 114 11.33 -21.62 -2.88
CA VAL A 114 11.86 -20.32 -3.32
C VAL A 114 12.94 -20.55 -4.36
N ILE A 115 12.68 -20.08 -5.58
CA ILE A 115 13.59 -20.21 -6.74
C ILE A 115 14.32 -18.91 -7.07
N GLY A 116 13.94 -17.81 -6.43
CA GLY A 116 14.58 -16.51 -6.64
C GLY A 116 14.09 -15.48 -5.63
N ARG A 117 14.82 -14.36 -5.55
CA ARG A 117 14.53 -13.26 -4.63
C ARG A 117 14.84 -11.93 -5.29
N ALA A 118 14.01 -10.91 -5.06
CA ALA A 118 14.29 -9.55 -5.47
C ALA A 118 14.08 -8.57 -4.31
N LYS A 119 15.08 -7.76 -4.01
CA LYS A 119 15.05 -6.70 -2.98
C LYS A 119 14.63 -5.35 -3.56
N ASP A 120 14.92 -5.15 -4.83
CA ASP A 120 14.75 -3.90 -5.57
C ASP A 120 14.27 -4.13 -7.01
N LEU A 121 14.03 -3.04 -7.74
CA LEU A 121 13.57 -3.11 -9.13
C LEU A 121 14.60 -3.70 -10.09
N ALA A 122 15.91 -3.57 -9.79
CA ALA A 122 16.94 -4.14 -10.65
C ALA A 122 16.90 -5.66 -10.59
N GLN A 123 16.90 -6.21 -9.38
CA GLN A 123 16.79 -7.64 -9.16
C GLN A 123 15.43 -8.19 -9.62
N MET A 124 14.33 -7.42 -9.42
CA MET A 124 13.02 -7.79 -9.94
C MET A 124 13.05 -7.95 -11.47
N GLN A 125 13.64 -7.00 -12.17
CA GLN A 125 13.78 -7.03 -13.62
C GLN A 125 14.58 -8.25 -14.09
N GLU A 126 15.71 -8.53 -13.45
CA GLU A 126 16.57 -9.67 -13.75
C GLU A 126 15.84 -11.00 -13.51
N MET A 127 15.20 -11.14 -12.36
CA MET A 127 14.45 -12.34 -12.02
C MET A 127 13.29 -12.59 -12.99
N ILE A 128 12.49 -11.55 -13.30
CA ILE A 128 11.43 -11.68 -14.31
C ILE A 128 11.97 -12.14 -15.65
N ALA A 129 13.17 -11.71 -16.05
CA ALA A 129 13.77 -12.11 -17.31
C ALA A 129 14.20 -13.60 -17.33
N THR A 130 14.50 -14.19 -16.18
CA THR A 130 15.23 -15.48 -16.10
C THR A 130 14.47 -16.64 -15.45
N ILE A 131 13.45 -16.36 -14.61
CA ILE A 131 12.70 -17.43 -13.93
C ILE A 131 11.94 -18.33 -14.93
N PRO A 132 11.67 -19.59 -14.58
CA PRO A 132 10.85 -20.48 -15.40
C PRO A 132 9.48 -19.89 -15.72
N ASP A 133 8.97 -20.16 -16.93
CA ASP A 133 7.69 -19.61 -17.41
C ASP A 133 6.52 -19.91 -16.46
N LYS A 134 6.47 -21.12 -15.92
CA LYS A 134 5.43 -21.53 -14.98
C LYS A 134 5.40 -20.68 -13.71
N ALA A 135 6.56 -20.33 -13.16
CA ALA A 135 6.67 -19.45 -12.00
C ALA A 135 6.32 -18.00 -12.38
N PHE A 136 6.76 -17.53 -13.55
CA PHE A 136 6.39 -16.21 -14.06
C PHE A 136 4.85 -16.09 -14.22
N GLU A 137 4.22 -17.05 -14.88
CA GLU A 137 2.75 -17.07 -15.04
C GLU A 137 2.02 -17.13 -13.70
N TYR A 138 2.52 -17.93 -12.76
CA TYR A 138 1.95 -18.00 -11.41
C TYR A 138 1.96 -16.63 -10.73
N HIS A 139 3.11 -15.96 -10.68
CA HIS A 139 3.21 -14.68 -9.99
C HIS A 139 2.44 -13.55 -10.67
N THR A 140 2.38 -13.54 -12.00
CA THR A 140 1.62 -12.54 -12.76
C THR A 140 0.12 -12.75 -12.64
N SER A 141 -0.38 -13.99 -12.72
CA SER A 141 -1.80 -14.32 -12.60
C SER A 141 -2.39 -13.98 -11.21
N GLN A 142 -1.58 -14.05 -10.16
CA GLN A 142 -1.97 -13.72 -8.79
C GLN A 142 -1.71 -12.25 -8.41
N ASN A 143 -1.27 -11.42 -9.36
CA ASN A 143 -0.90 -10.01 -9.13
C ASN A 143 0.16 -9.82 -8.03
N HIS A 144 1.01 -10.80 -7.77
CA HIS A 144 2.03 -10.70 -6.72
C HIS A 144 3.00 -9.55 -6.99
N LEU A 145 3.41 -9.34 -8.26
CA LEU A 145 4.32 -8.25 -8.65
C LEU A 145 3.72 -6.88 -8.33
N SER A 146 2.48 -6.63 -8.74
CA SER A 146 1.82 -5.35 -8.47
C SER A 146 1.63 -5.09 -6.97
N LYS A 147 1.27 -6.11 -6.17
CA LYS A 147 1.16 -5.99 -4.70
C LYS A 147 2.50 -5.57 -4.08
N TRP A 148 3.60 -6.19 -4.50
CA TRP A 148 4.94 -5.87 -4.00
C TRP A 148 5.38 -4.45 -4.37
N LEU A 149 5.05 -3.99 -5.57
CA LEU A 149 5.32 -2.62 -6.00
C LEU A 149 4.47 -1.59 -5.22
N TYR A 150 3.21 -1.91 -4.94
CA TYR A 150 2.34 -1.08 -4.10
C TYR A 150 2.94 -0.89 -2.70
N SER A 151 3.44 -1.96 -2.06
CA SER A 151 4.04 -1.89 -0.73
C SER A 151 5.28 -0.97 -0.65
N ARG A 152 5.84 -0.60 -1.79
CA ARG A 152 6.99 0.31 -1.93
C ARG A 152 6.61 1.71 -2.41
N GLY A 153 5.32 2.01 -2.51
CA GLY A 153 4.85 3.29 -3.02
C GLY A 153 5.02 3.49 -4.52
N LEU A 154 5.38 2.44 -5.28
CA LEU A 154 5.59 2.50 -6.72
C LEU A 154 4.25 2.34 -7.46
N PHE A 155 3.25 3.12 -7.06
CA PHE A 155 1.87 3.01 -7.51
C PHE A 155 1.68 3.09 -9.02
N PRO A 156 2.33 4.02 -9.76
CA PRO A 156 2.16 4.10 -11.21
C PRO A 156 2.65 2.82 -11.92
N LEU A 157 3.80 2.30 -11.53
CA LEU A 157 4.35 1.07 -12.09
C LEU A 157 3.47 -0.14 -11.74
N ALA A 158 3.02 -0.24 -10.49
CA ALA A 158 2.12 -1.29 -10.05
C ALA A 158 0.81 -1.30 -10.83
N ALA A 159 0.21 -0.13 -11.05
CA ALA A 159 -1.00 0.02 -11.84
C ALA A 159 -0.78 -0.39 -13.30
N SER A 160 0.34 0.01 -13.91
CA SER A 160 0.71 -0.38 -15.27
C SER A 160 0.88 -1.90 -15.40
N ILE A 161 1.64 -2.54 -14.51
CA ILE A 161 1.85 -4.00 -14.53
C ILE A 161 0.53 -4.75 -14.33
N ARG A 162 -0.36 -4.27 -13.46
CA ARG A 162 -1.65 -4.91 -13.18
C ARG A 162 -2.59 -4.94 -14.38
N GLN A 163 -2.45 -4.01 -15.33
CA GLN A 163 -3.25 -3.99 -16.56
C GLN A 163 -2.87 -5.12 -17.52
N TYR A 164 -1.65 -5.64 -17.45
CA TYR A 164 -1.13 -6.66 -18.35
C TYR A 164 -1.29 -8.05 -17.73
N ASN A 165 -2.31 -8.76 -18.17
CA ASN A 165 -2.52 -10.17 -17.85
C ASN A 165 -2.23 -11.07 -19.05
N LYS A 166 -2.13 -12.37 -18.82
CA LYS A 166 -1.78 -13.36 -19.85
C LYS A 166 -2.63 -13.25 -21.12
N SER A 167 -3.90 -12.86 -21.03
CA SER A 167 -4.81 -12.78 -22.18
C SER A 167 -4.48 -11.67 -23.18
N HIS A 168 -3.64 -10.72 -22.80
CA HIS A 168 -3.22 -9.62 -23.68
C HIS A 168 -2.03 -9.98 -24.57
N PHE A 169 -1.46 -11.17 -24.41
CA PHE A 169 -0.21 -11.55 -25.09
C PHE A 169 -0.35 -12.85 -25.86
N SER A 170 0.35 -12.94 -26.97
CA SER A 170 0.40 -14.16 -27.80
C SER A 170 1.32 -15.23 -27.21
N SER A 171 2.26 -14.85 -26.36
CA SER A 171 3.22 -15.77 -25.72
C SER A 171 3.66 -15.26 -24.34
N VAL A 172 4.17 -16.20 -23.52
CA VAL A 172 4.80 -15.88 -22.22
C VAL A 172 5.99 -14.96 -22.41
N GLU A 173 6.77 -15.20 -23.45
CA GLU A 173 7.97 -14.41 -23.78
C GLU A 173 7.62 -12.96 -24.13
N GLU A 174 6.53 -12.73 -24.85
CA GLU A 174 6.04 -11.39 -25.15
C GLU A 174 5.59 -10.67 -23.86
N HIS A 175 4.82 -11.34 -23.00
CA HIS A 175 4.40 -10.82 -21.72
C HIS A 175 5.60 -10.44 -20.84
N ARG A 176 6.57 -11.34 -20.73
CA ARG A 176 7.83 -11.13 -19.99
C ARG A 176 8.59 -9.90 -20.50
N ARG A 177 8.76 -9.78 -21.81
CA ARG A 177 9.45 -8.65 -22.45
C ARG A 177 8.78 -7.32 -22.14
N VAL A 178 7.46 -7.26 -22.16
CA VAL A 178 6.70 -6.05 -21.82
C VAL A 178 6.91 -5.67 -20.36
N LEU A 179 6.80 -6.61 -19.41
CA LEU A 179 6.99 -6.30 -17.98
C LEU A 179 8.43 -5.87 -17.68
N VAL A 180 9.43 -6.53 -18.26
CA VAL A 180 10.85 -6.14 -18.15
C VAL A 180 11.06 -4.72 -18.69
N GLY A 181 10.44 -4.40 -19.83
CA GLY A 181 10.48 -3.06 -20.42
C GLY A 181 9.90 -1.99 -19.50
N LEU A 182 8.71 -2.21 -18.96
CA LEU A 182 8.05 -1.29 -18.03
C LEU A 182 8.92 -1.01 -16.78
N ILE A 183 9.51 -2.05 -16.20
CA ILE A 183 10.38 -1.89 -15.01
C ILE A 183 11.63 -1.11 -15.37
N ARG A 184 12.29 -1.44 -16.51
CA ARG A 184 13.48 -0.72 -16.98
C ARG A 184 13.21 0.76 -17.20
N ASP A 185 12.12 1.08 -17.89
CA ASP A 185 11.77 2.45 -18.24
C ASP A 185 11.41 3.27 -16.97
N TYR A 186 10.74 2.63 -16.01
CA TYR A 186 10.45 3.25 -14.72
C TYR A 186 11.72 3.48 -13.89
N ARG A 187 12.67 2.55 -13.88
CA ARG A 187 13.98 2.73 -13.24
C ARG A 187 14.73 3.91 -13.84
N THR A 188 14.77 4.00 -15.17
CA THR A 188 15.40 5.14 -15.87
C THR A 188 14.76 6.47 -15.47
N LEU A 189 13.43 6.50 -15.32
CA LEU A 189 12.72 7.68 -14.80
C LEU A 189 13.12 8.03 -13.37
N LEU A 190 13.21 7.05 -12.48
CA LEU A 190 13.63 7.27 -11.08
C LEU A 190 15.07 7.79 -11.00
N ASP A 191 15.98 7.22 -11.79
CA ASP A 191 17.38 7.66 -11.84
C ASP A 191 17.49 9.12 -12.31
N LYS A 192 16.72 9.50 -13.33
CA LYS A 192 16.65 10.88 -13.80
C LYS A 192 16.09 11.83 -12.74
N LEU A 193 14.99 11.44 -12.08
CA LEU A 193 14.39 12.24 -11.01
C LEU A 193 15.37 12.44 -9.85
N ALA A 194 16.10 11.40 -9.47
CA ALA A 194 17.09 11.48 -8.39
C ALA A 194 18.32 12.33 -8.76
N ALA A 195 18.80 12.23 -10.01
CA ALA A 195 20.00 12.92 -10.43
C ALA A 195 19.78 14.41 -10.74
N ASP A 196 18.65 14.75 -11.39
CA ASP A 196 18.42 16.09 -11.95
C ASP A 196 17.34 16.86 -11.20
N ASP A 197 16.16 16.26 -11.05
CA ASP A 197 14.99 16.98 -10.57
C ASP A 197 14.99 17.17 -9.06
N LEU A 198 15.30 16.14 -8.28
CA LEU A 198 15.28 16.23 -6.81
C LEU A 198 16.28 17.26 -6.25
N PRO A 199 17.54 17.28 -6.67
CA PRO A 199 18.49 18.33 -6.20
C PRO A 199 18.03 19.74 -6.55
N ARG A 200 17.44 19.94 -7.73
CA ARG A 200 16.90 21.23 -8.15
C ARG A 200 15.70 21.66 -7.29
N PHE A 201 14.78 20.74 -6.99
CA PHE A 201 13.64 21.01 -6.12
C PHE A 201 14.06 21.26 -4.67
N GLU A 202 15.04 20.51 -4.16
CA GLU A 202 15.59 20.72 -2.83
C GLU A 202 16.26 22.11 -2.71
N ALA A 203 17.05 22.51 -3.70
CA ALA A 203 17.67 23.82 -3.73
C ALA A 203 16.61 24.94 -3.74
N ARG A 204 15.58 24.81 -4.59
CA ARG A 204 14.49 25.78 -4.67
C ARG A 204 13.67 25.83 -3.40
N PHE A 205 13.40 24.68 -2.77
CA PHE A 205 12.69 24.62 -1.47
C PHE A 205 13.48 25.35 -0.37
N LYS A 206 14.80 25.11 -0.29
CA LYS A 206 15.67 25.79 0.68
C LYS A 206 15.70 27.30 0.46
N GLU A 207 15.76 27.74 -0.79
CA GLU A 207 15.70 29.14 -1.16
C GLU A 207 14.38 29.80 -0.69
N LEU A 208 13.23 29.20 -1.03
CA LEU A 208 11.91 29.67 -0.64
C LEU A 208 11.71 29.69 0.89
N LEU A 209 12.21 28.66 1.58
CA LEU A 209 12.16 28.62 3.04
C LEU A 209 12.97 29.75 3.66
N ASN A 210 14.15 30.02 3.11
CA ASN A 210 15.03 31.14 3.59
C ASN A 210 14.39 32.50 3.32
N GLU A 211 13.82 32.72 2.14
CA GLU A 211 13.10 33.96 1.81
C GLU A 211 11.90 34.22 2.73
N ASN A 212 11.11 33.17 3.02
CA ASN A 212 9.97 33.25 3.92
C ASN A 212 10.42 33.57 5.35
N THR A 213 11.46 32.89 5.84
CA THR A 213 12.03 33.16 7.18
C THR A 213 12.50 34.57 7.31
N ILE A 214 13.24 35.12 6.33
CA ILE A 214 13.70 36.52 6.32
C ILE A 214 12.51 37.48 6.36
N ARG A 215 11.45 37.21 5.57
CA ARG A 215 10.25 38.05 5.53
C ARG A 215 9.51 38.04 6.86
N GLU A 216 9.34 36.89 7.49
CA GLU A 216 8.69 36.72 8.79
C GLU A 216 9.47 37.47 9.89
N VAL A 217 10.80 37.32 9.93
CA VAL A 217 11.66 38.03 10.89
C VAL A 217 11.58 39.55 10.68
N ALA A 218 11.60 40.02 9.44
CA ALA A 218 11.48 41.45 9.13
C ALA A 218 10.11 42.01 9.56
N HIS A 219 9.03 41.27 9.33
CA HIS A 219 7.68 41.63 9.74
C HIS A 219 7.56 41.69 11.28
N PHE A 220 8.09 40.71 11.97
CA PHE A 220 8.12 40.69 13.44
C PHE A 220 8.89 41.84 14.03
N HIS A 221 10.06 42.14 13.46
CA HIS A 221 10.88 43.29 13.85
C HIS A 221 10.15 44.63 13.65
N SER A 222 9.40 44.74 12.55
CA SER A 222 8.59 45.94 12.28
C SER A 222 7.45 46.13 13.29
N GLN A 223 6.80 45.01 13.69
CA GLN A 223 5.77 45.02 14.72
C GLN A 223 6.34 45.46 16.08
N LEU A 224 7.46 44.89 16.51
CA LEU A 224 8.14 45.28 17.75
C LEU A 224 8.52 46.75 17.80
N ASN A 225 9.00 47.32 16.70
CA ASN A 225 9.34 48.75 16.65
C ASN A 225 8.10 49.63 16.78
N ARG A 226 6.97 49.28 16.16
CA ARG A 226 5.68 49.99 16.32
C ARG A 226 5.19 49.98 17.76
N GLU A 227 5.24 48.84 18.41
CA GLU A 227 4.85 48.67 19.81
C GLU A 227 5.71 49.52 20.74
N ARG A 228 7.03 49.60 20.47
CA ARG A 228 7.98 50.42 21.23
C ARG A 228 7.75 51.90 21.09
N GLU A 229 7.29 52.40 19.91
CA GLU A 229 6.99 53.81 19.66
C GLU A 229 5.65 54.26 20.26
N THR A 230 4.80 53.29 20.70
CA THR A 230 3.48 53.55 21.26
C THR A 230 3.48 53.57 22.79
N ILE A 231 4.61 53.23 23.44
CA ILE A 231 4.86 53.33 24.89
C ILE A 231 5.63 54.63 25.21
#